data_24a8440d4664cdc516f1d6a993034ce4
#
_entry.id   24a8440d4664cdc516f1d6a993034ce4
#
_cell.length_a   1.000
_cell.length_b   1.000
_cell.length_c   1.000
_cell.angle_alpha   90.00
_cell.angle_beta   90.00
_cell.angle_gamma   90.00
#
_symmetry.space_group_name_H-M   'P 1'
#
loop_
_entity.id
_entity.type
_entity.pdbx_description
1 polymer ?
#
loop_
_entity_poly.entity_id
_entity_poly.type
_entity_poly.pdbx_seq_one_letter_code
_entity_poly.pdbx_strand_id
1 'polypeptide(L)'
;MVALSGAHTIGRAQCKNFRTMLYSEENIDPALATSRKATCPQLTGSGDSNLAPLDDTTPDMFDNAYFVNLKLNKGLLHSDQVLYTLAGGATEDIIDGFASNQDAFNNAFAAAMVKMGNISPLIFPQGQVRRICSREN
;
A
#
# COMPACT_ATOMS: atom_id res chain seq x y z
N MET A 1 10.46 0.45 6.49
CA MET A 1 8.98 0.47 6.40
C MET A 1 8.52 1.08 5.08
N VAL A 2 8.85 2.34 4.72
CA VAL A 2 8.37 3.01 3.48
C VAL A 2 8.54 2.16 2.21
N ALA A 3 9.70 1.52 2.01
CA ALA A 3 9.90 0.64 0.86
C ALA A 3 8.90 -0.54 0.81
N LEU A 4 8.54 -1.12 1.97
CA LEU A 4 7.59 -2.23 2.03
C LEU A 4 6.14 -1.77 1.77
N SER A 5 5.78 -0.54 2.13
CA SER A 5 4.48 0.04 1.76
C SER A 5 4.30 0.11 0.25
N GLY A 6 5.40 0.23 -0.51
CA GLY A 6 5.40 0.16 -1.97
C GLY A 6 4.88 -1.17 -2.55
N ALA A 7 4.68 -2.22 -1.74
CA ALA A 7 3.94 -3.41 -2.16
C ALA A 7 2.52 -3.08 -2.65
N HIS A 8 1.95 -1.97 -2.19
CA HIS A 8 0.65 -1.48 -2.60
C HIS A 8 0.62 -0.88 -4.01
N THR A 9 1.74 -0.92 -4.74
CA THR A 9 1.73 -0.66 -6.19
C THR A 9 0.93 -1.72 -6.97
N ILE A 10 0.68 -2.89 -6.36
CA ILE A 10 -0.19 -3.93 -6.92
C ILE A 10 -1.25 -4.37 -5.90
N GLY A 11 -2.35 -4.91 -6.40
CA GLY A 11 -3.40 -5.46 -5.54
C GLY A 11 -4.61 -4.54 -5.37
N ARG A 12 -5.57 -5.04 -4.60
CA ARG A 12 -6.87 -4.37 -4.40
C ARG A 12 -7.27 -4.42 -2.93
N ALA A 13 -7.88 -3.33 -2.44
CA ALA A 13 -8.45 -3.26 -1.11
C ALA A 13 -9.98 -3.36 -1.15
N GLN A 14 -10.56 -3.93 -0.11
CA GLN A 14 -12.00 -3.93 0.08
C GLN A 14 -12.50 -2.56 0.56
N CYS A 15 -13.68 -2.15 0.11
CA CYS A 15 -14.31 -0.86 0.47
C CYS A 15 -14.28 -0.58 1.98
N LYS A 16 -14.55 -1.57 2.81
CA LYS A 16 -14.50 -1.41 4.27
C LYS A 16 -13.17 -0.89 4.80
N ASN A 17 -12.05 -1.10 4.09
CA ASN A 17 -10.72 -0.71 4.51
C ASN A 17 -10.37 0.74 4.15
N PHE A 18 -11.06 1.33 3.15
CA PHE A 18 -10.80 2.70 2.70
C PHE A 18 -12.02 3.62 2.75
N ARG A 19 -13.16 3.13 3.23
CA ARG A 19 -14.39 3.95 3.35
C ARG A 19 -14.15 5.22 4.16
N THR A 20 -13.47 5.13 5.30
CA THR A 20 -13.16 6.29 6.15
C THR A 20 -12.36 7.34 5.39
N MET A 21 -11.36 6.90 4.60
CA MET A 21 -10.57 7.78 3.73
C MET A 21 -11.46 8.56 2.76
N LEU A 22 -12.49 7.93 2.18
CA LEU A 22 -13.37 8.56 1.21
C LEU A 22 -14.35 9.58 1.82
N TYR A 23 -14.77 9.38 3.06
CA TYR A 23 -15.93 10.12 3.61
C TYR A 23 -15.58 10.99 4.82
N SER A 24 -14.41 10.81 5.43
CA SER A 24 -14.04 11.50 6.66
C SER A 24 -12.67 12.16 6.62
N GLU A 25 -11.88 11.93 5.57
CA GLU A 25 -10.55 12.51 5.43
C GLU A 25 -10.52 13.51 4.26
N GLU A 26 -9.62 14.51 4.38
CA GLU A 26 -9.51 15.60 3.41
C GLU A 26 -8.27 15.47 2.50
N ASN A 27 -7.36 14.55 2.84
CA ASN A 27 -6.09 14.34 2.15
C ASN A 27 -6.17 13.31 1.02
N ILE A 28 -7.30 13.27 0.31
CA ILE A 28 -7.50 12.42 -0.88
C ILE A 28 -7.87 13.29 -2.09
N ASP A 29 -7.35 12.92 -3.26
CA ASP A 29 -7.72 13.57 -4.52
C ASP A 29 -9.23 13.52 -4.75
N PRO A 30 -9.91 14.66 -5.01
CA PRO A 30 -11.36 14.71 -5.14
C PRO A 30 -11.93 13.87 -6.29
N ALA A 31 -11.19 13.75 -7.39
CA ALA A 31 -11.62 12.96 -8.55
C ALA A 31 -11.55 11.46 -8.23
N LEU A 32 -10.46 11.03 -7.58
CA LEU A 32 -10.33 9.68 -7.08
C LEU A 32 -11.44 9.35 -6.07
N ALA A 33 -11.66 10.22 -5.08
CA ALA A 33 -12.71 10.03 -4.07
C ALA A 33 -14.10 9.87 -4.73
N THR A 34 -14.43 10.73 -5.69
CA THR A 34 -15.70 10.66 -6.42
C THR A 34 -15.85 9.33 -7.17
N SER A 35 -14.82 8.92 -7.89
CA SER A 35 -14.79 7.64 -8.60
C SER A 35 -15.01 6.45 -7.66
N ARG A 36 -14.33 6.42 -6.52
CA ARG A 36 -14.40 5.31 -5.56
C ARG A 36 -15.72 5.28 -4.78
N LYS A 37 -16.32 6.43 -4.48
CA LYS A 37 -17.65 6.53 -3.85
C LYS A 37 -18.74 5.86 -4.68
N ALA A 38 -18.60 5.78 -6.00
CA ALA A 38 -19.56 5.09 -6.87
C ALA A 38 -19.70 3.59 -6.55
N THR A 39 -18.63 2.94 -6.09
CA THR A 39 -18.61 1.51 -5.76
C THR A 39 -18.43 1.22 -4.28
N CYS A 40 -18.16 2.24 -3.47
CA CYS A 40 -17.99 2.13 -2.02
C CYS A 40 -18.95 3.07 -1.31
N PRO A 41 -20.20 2.64 -1.03
CA PRO A 41 -21.21 3.47 -0.35
C PRO A 41 -20.77 3.87 1.06
N GLN A 42 -21.28 5.02 1.54
CA GLN A 42 -20.97 5.53 2.88
C GLN A 42 -21.49 4.61 4.00
N LEU A 43 -22.66 3.97 3.78
CA LEU A 43 -23.28 3.10 4.78
C LEU A 43 -22.43 1.86 5.03
N THR A 44 -22.00 1.66 6.27
CA THR A 44 -21.29 0.46 6.71
C THR A 44 -22.15 -0.79 6.45
N GLY A 45 -21.53 -1.85 5.97
CA GLY A 45 -22.20 -3.08 5.56
C GLY A 45 -22.61 -3.08 4.09
N SER A 46 -22.74 -1.91 3.45
CA SER A 46 -23.08 -1.81 2.03
C SER A 46 -21.81 -1.77 1.18
N GLY A 47 -21.64 -2.73 0.27
CA GLY A 47 -20.51 -2.79 -0.64
C GLY A 47 -19.16 -3.06 0.04
N ASP A 48 -19.14 -3.57 1.27
CA ASP A 48 -17.93 -3.78 2.07
C ASP A 48 -16.86 -4.61 1.34
N SER A 49 -17.27 -5.60 0.57
CA SER A 49 -16.39 -6.50 -0.19
C SER A 49 -16.03 -5.97 -1.58
N ASN A 50 -16.60 -4.85 -2.02
CA ASN A 50 -16.27 -4.25 -3.31
C ASN A 50 -14.79 -3.86 -3.32
N LEU A 51 -14.10 -4.21 -4.41
CA LEU A 51 -12.67 -4.02 -4.54
C LEU A 51 -12.34 -2.75 -5.32
N ALA A 52 -11.30 -2.05 -4.87
CA ALA A 52 -10.65 -0.98 -5.62
C ALA A 52 -9.15 -1.22 -5.69
N PRO A 53 -8.47 -0.86 -6.80
CA PRO A 53 -7.03 -0.98 -6.88
C PRO A 53 -6.36 -0.06 -5.86
N LEU A 54 -5.26 -0.54 -5.27
CA LEU A 54 -4.42 0.25 -4.36
C LEU A 54 -3.64 1.31 -5.12
N ASP A 55 -3.17 0.97 -6.31
CA ASP A 55 -2.57 1.89 -7.28
C ASP A 55 -3.58 2.21 -8.39
N ASP A 56 -3.92 3.51 -8.51
CA ASP A 56 -4.88 3.99 -9.50
C ASP A 56 -4.28 4.11 -10.92
N THR A 57 -2.96 4.14 -11.03
CA THR A 57 -2.24 4.39 -12.29
C THR A 57 -1.90 3.08 -13.00
N THR A 58 -1.28 2.14 -12.33
CA THR A 58 -0.80 0.87 -12.87
C THR A 58 -1.15 -0.31 -11.95
N PRO A 59 -2.45 -0.63 -11.79
CA PRO A 59 -2.95 -1.52 -10.72
C PRO A 59 -2.38 -2.93 -10.68
N ASP A 60 -1.85 -3.41 -11.78
CA ASP A 60 -1.37 -4.78 -11.95
C ASP A 60 0.13 -4.83 -12.36
N MET A 61 0.86 -3.71 -12.25
CA MET A 61 2.30 -3.62 -12.52
C MET A 61 3.07 -3.32 -11.24
N PHE A 62 4.16 -4.06 -11.01
CA PHE A 62 5.05 -3.75 -9.91
C PHE A 62 6.04 -2.67 -10.35
N ASP A 63 5.73 -1.42 -10.01
CA ASP A 63 6.51 -0.24 -10.38
C ASP A 63 6.49 0.82 -9.26
N ASN A 64 6.97 2.03 -9.55
CA ASN A 64 7.00 3.12 -8.58
C ASN A 64 5.79 4.08 -8.64
N ALA A 65 4.75 3.75 -9.41
CA ALA A 65 3.57 4.61 -9.55
C ALA A 65 2.84 4.85 -8.22
N TYR A 66 2.85 3.88 -7.31
CA TYR A 66 2.36 4.05 -5.93
C TYR A 66 2.92 5.32 -5.26
N PHE A 67 4.24 5.54 -5.34
CA PHE A 67 4.87 6.72 -4.73
C PHE A 67 4.52 8.02 -5.45
N VAL A 68 4.38 7.96 -6.78
CA VAL A 68 3.87 9.11 -7.56
C VAL A 68 2.44 9.44 -7.14
N ASN A 69 1.60 8.43 -6.93
CA ASN A 69 0.22 8.59 -6.49
C ASN A 69 0.12 9.21 -5.09
N LEU A 70 1.00 8.85 -4.13
CA LEU A 70 1.04 9.48 -2.80
C LEU A 70 1.28 11.00 -2.90
N LYS A 71 2.16 11.43 -3.79
CA LYS A 71 2.46 12.86 -4.03
C LYS A 71 1.26 13.63 -4.60
N LEU A 72 0.33 12.94 -5.23
CA LEU A 72 -0.89 13.50 -5.82
C LEU A 72 -2.13 13.31 -4.92
N ASN A 73 -1.95 12.93 -3.65
CA ASN A 73 -3.03 12.58 -2.73
C ASN A 73 -3.93 11.45 -3.24
N LYS A 74 -3.36 10.49 -3.96
CA LYS A 74 -4.07 9.34 -4.52
C LYS A 74 -3.83 8.03 -3.78
N GLY A 75 -3.27 8.09 -2.57
CA GLY A 75 -3.23 6.93 -1.67
C GLY A 75 -4.64 6.53 -1.28
N LEU A 76 -4.98 5.25 -1.51
CA LEU A 76 -6.33 4.76 -1.22
C LEU A 76 -6.54 4.51 0.27
N LEU A 77 -5.52 4.04 0.98
CA LEU A 77 -5.58 3.75 2.40
C LEU A 77 -5.03 4.93 3.22
N HIS A 78 -5.62 5.16 4.39
CA HIS A 78 -5.07 6.12 5.36
C HIS A 78 -3.59 5.84 5.67
N SER A 79 -3.24 4.57 5.90
CA SER A 79 -1.86 4.15 6.19
C SER A 79 -0.85 4.46 5.08
N ASP A 80 -1.33 4.63 3.85
CA ASP A 80 -0.49 4.98 2.71
C ASP A 80 -0.36 6.49 2.61
N GLN A 81 -1.46 7.23 2.62
CA GLN A 81 -1.43 8.66 2.41
C GLN A 81 -0.74 9.43 3.53
N VAL A 82 -0.77 8.94 4.78
CA VAL A 82 -0.04 9.56 5.89
C VAL A 82 1.49 9.52 5.73
N LEU A 83 2.02 8.73 4.80
CA LEU A 83 3.45 8.70 4.51
C LEU A 83 3.92 9.95 3.75
N TYR A 84 2.99 10.68 3.09
CA TYR A 84 3.27 11.90 2.33
C TYR A 84 2.20 12.96 2.61
N THR A 85 2.53 13.94 3.46
CA THR A 85 1.58 14.94 3.97
C THR A 85 1.94 16.38 3.59
N LEU A 86 3.04 16.57 2.86
CA LEU A 86 3.61 17.89 2.53
C LEU A 86 4.09 18.69 3.75
N ALA A 87 4.25 18.03 4.90
CA ALA A 87 4.77 18.67 6.11
C ALA A 87 6.30 18.72 6.14
N GLY A 88 6.95 18.00 5.23
CA GLY A 88 8.40 17.81 5.20
C GLY A 88 8.87 16.76 6.23
N GLY A 89 9.73 15.86 5.81
CA GLY A 89 10.29 14.87 6.73
C GLY A 89 10.96 13.70 6.02
N ALA A 90 11.66 12.88 6.78
CA ALA A 90 12.47 11.78 6.27
C ALA A 90 11.67 10.75 5.43
N THR A 91 10.37 10.59 5.69
CA THR A 91 9.50 9.70 4.90
C THR A 91 9.22 10.31 3.53
N GLU A 92 9.00 11.61 3.44
CA GLU A 92 8.73 12.31 2.19
C GLU A 92 9.96 12.33 1.27
N ASP A 93 11.15 12.57 1.83
CA ASP A 93 12.41 12.50 1.06
C ASP A 93 12.63 11.12 0.44
N ILE A 94 12.30 10.05 1.19
CA ILE A 94 12.38 8.67 0.68
C ILE A 94 11.36 8.45 -0.44
N ILE A 95 10.12 8.91 -0.26
CA ILE A 95 9.06 8.81 -1.27
C ILE A 95 9.44 9.57 -2.54
N ASP A 96 9.99 10.76 -2.42
CA ASP A 96 10.47 11.55 -3.55
C ASP A 96 11.58 10.82 -4.34
N GLY A 97 12.50 10.19 -3.60
CA GLY A 97 13.53 9.35 -4.18
C GLY A 97 12.95 8.16 -4.96
N PHE A 98 11.98 7.45 -4.40
CA PHE A 98 11.36 6.31 -5.05
C PHE A 98 10.44 6.72 -6.21
N ALA A 99 9.68 7.79 -6.07
CA ALA A 99 8.83 8.32 -7.13
C ALA A 99 9.63 8.74 -8.38
N SER A 100 10.86 9.23 -8.18
CA SER A 100 11.72 9.67 -9.26
C SER A 100 12.63 8.58 -9.85
N ASN A 101 12.80 7.45 -9.15
CA ASN A 101 13.74 6.39 -9.54
C ASN A 101 13.20 5.00 -9.16
N GLN A 102 12.66 4.30 -10.15
CA GLN A 102 12.13 2.95 -9.98
C GLN A 102 13.18 1.93 -9.55
N ASP A 103 14.41 2.02 -10.03
CA ASP A 103 15.47 1.08 -9.65
C ASP A 103 15.86 1.27 -8.19
N ALA A 104 15.86 2.51 -7.68
CA ALA A 104 16.09 2.78 -6.27
C ALA A 104 14.99 2.13 -5.40
N PHE A 105 13.72 2.24 -5.83
CA PHE A 105 12.61 1.54 -5.16
C PHE A 105 12.78 0.02 -5.21
N ASN A 106 13.01 -0.56 -6.39
CA ASN A 106 13.15 -2.02 -6.55
C ASN A 106 14.25 -2.59 -5.66
N ASN A 107 15.40 -1.95 -5.63
CA ASN A 107 16.54 -2.36 -4.81
C ASN A 107 16.23 -2.26 -3.30
N ALA A 108 15.60 -1.15 -2.89
CA ALA A 108 15.21 -0.94 -1.50
C ALA A 108 14.12 -1.93 -1.05
N PHE A 109 13.16 -2.22 -1.93
CA PHE A 109 12.10 -3.20 -1.66
C PHE A 109 12.67 -4.60 -1.49
N ALA A 110 13.52 -5.06 -2.41
CA ALA A 110 14.16 -6.36 -2.33
C ALA A 110 14.97 -6.51 -1.03
N ALA A 111 15.80 -5.51 -0.69
CA ALA A 111 16.57 -5.51 0.55
C ALA A 111 15.67 -5.52 1.80
N ALA A 112 14.55 -4.77 1.77
CA ALA A 112 13.60 -4.71 2.88
C ALA A 112 12.85 -6.03 3.06
N MET A 113 12.47 -6.70 1.97
CA MET A 113 11.83 -8.03 2.00
C MET A 113 12.74 -9.08 2.60
N VAL A 114 14.03 -9.11 2.24
CA VAL A 114 15.01 -10.03 2.84
C VAL A 114 15.15 -9.74 4.33
N LYS A 115 15.26 -8.47 4.73
CA LYS A 115 15.34 -8.10 6.15
C LYS A 115 14.08 -8.53 6.90
N MET A 116 12.89 -8.29 6.35
CA MET A 116 11.62 -8.69 6.95
C MET A 116 11.54 -10.22 7.13
N GLY A 117 11.92 -10.99 6.10
CA GLY A 117 11.93 -12.44 6.16
C GLY A 117 12.91 -13.02 7.20
N ASN A 118 13.93 -12.26 7.56
CA ASN A 118 14.92 -12.66 8.57
C ASN A 118 14.56 -12.19 10.00
N ILE A 119 13.42 -11.54 10.22
CA ILE A 119 12.99 -11.13 11.56
C ILE A 119 12.53 -12.38 12.33
N SER A 120 13.43 -12.88 13.18
CA SER A 120 13.16 -13.98 14.13
C SER A 120 12.41 -15.19 13.54
N PRO A 121 12.85 -15.75 12.39
CA PRO A 121 12.22 -16.96 11.89
C PRO A 121 12.41 -18.11 12.89
N LEU A 122 11.36 -18.88 13.13
CA LEU A 122 11.48 -20.08 13.92
C LEU A 122 12.26 -21.14 13.14
N ILE A 123 13.30 -21.69 13.75
CA ILE A 123 14.12 -22.77 13.20
C ILE A 123 13.93 -24.05 14.00
N PHE A 124 14.39 -25.19 13.47
CA PHE A 124 14.33 -26.45 14.20
C PHE A 124 15.05 -26.34 15.57
N PRO A 125 14.46 -26.87 16.68
CA PRO A 125 13.20 -27.65 16.73
C PRO A 125 11.92 -26.83 16.91
N GLN A 126 11.97 -25.50 17.05
CA GLN A 126 10.81 -24.65 17.31
C GLN A 126 9.98 -24.36 16.05
N GLY A 127 10.58 -24.52 14.88
CA GLY A 127 9.97 -24.31 13.59
C GLY A 127 10.02 -25.54 12.71
N GLN A 128 9.39 -25.45 11.53
CA GLN A 128 9.42 -26.51 10.50
C GLN A 128 9.62 -25.92 9.11
N VAL A 129 10.23 -26.69 8.23
CA VAL A 129 10.25 -26.38 6.80
C VAL A 129 8.95 -26.90 6.20
N ARG A 130 8.02 -25.99 5.88
CA ARG A 130 6.70 -26.33 5.36
C ARG A 130 6.77 -26.73 3.89
N ARG A 131 6.02 -27.78 3.51
CA ARG A 131 5.82 -28.14 2.10
C ARG A 131 4.90 -27.16 1.39
N ILE A 132 3.90 -26.63 2.12
CA ILE A 132 2.98 -25.60 1.66
C ILE A 132 3.04 -24.47 2.68
N CYS A 133 3.46 -23.28 2.26
CA CYS A 133 3.74 -22.15 3.18
C CYS A 133 2.53 -21.77 4.05
N SER A 134 1.31 -21.91 3.53
CA SER A 134 0.08 -21.48 4.20
C SER A 134 -0.46 -22.45 5.27
N ARG A 135 0.13 -23.64 5.43
CA ARG A 135 -0.33 -24.64 6.42
C ARG A 135 0.83 -25.43 7.00
N GLU A 136 0.62 -25.95 8.18
CA GLU A 136 1.54 -26.89 8.83
C GLU A 136 1.60 -28.22 8.05
N ASN A 137 2.74 -28.95 8.20
CA ASN A 137 2.91 -30.29 7.60
C ASN A 137 2.06 -31.33 8.32
#